data_a2b0f91b3118db0c1d57f10afeee235e
#
_entry.id   a2b0f91b3118db0c1d57f10afeee235e
#
_cell.length_a   1.000
_cell.length_b   1.000
_cell.length_c   1.000
_cell.angle_alpha   90.00
_cell.angle_beta   90.00
_cell.angle_gamma   90.00
#
_symmetry.space_group_name_H-M   'P 1'
#
loop_
_entity.id
_entity.type
_entity.pdbx_description
1 polymer ?
#
loop_
_entity_poly.entity_id
_entity_poly.type
_entity_poly.pdbx_seq_one_letter_code
_entity_poly.pdbx_strand_id
1 'polypeptide(L)'
;MKKLLSTLLAVMLAVTMLTGMAIPAQAAENDIFNPGVLELDGSAAVTFSQTMNAAYFIFTPATKGMYEFKIQDKKLRDLMPNILIYDNYLNVVEESDDMAGDGSGTATAVAATLDAGVAYIIGVYADTYDTEDLARPITLNLNALVHKHDIKAENCKATKTVMGYSIKYCTTCALDDEKFVIYAPYKTVKLSKTSYTYDGKEKQPGVTVLDEDGKPIARGEYDLVYPKSAKNVGKYTVTIKFK
;
A
#
# COMPACT_ATOMS: atom_id res chain seq x y z
N MET A 1 -16.40 -28.80 11.23
CA MET A 1 -17.13 -27.59 10.82
C MET A 1 -16.53 -26.93 9.58
N LYS A 2 -15.19 -26.73 9.46
CA LYS A 2 -14.58 -26.09 8.26
C LYS A 2 -14.87 -26.81 6.93
N LYS A 3 -14.88 -28.13 6.89
CA LYS A 3 -15.17 -28.90 5.65
C LYS A 3 -16.65 -28.82 5.22
N LEU A 4 -17.58 -28.66 6.15
CA LEU A 4 -19.01 -28.48 5.83
C LEU A 4 -19.31 -27.12 5.18
N LEU A 5 -18.60 -26.07 5.60
CA LEU A 5 -18.79 -24.73 5.06
C LEU A 5 -18.27 -24.63 3.61
N SER A 6 -17.10 -25.24 3.32
CA SER A 6 -16.56 -25.28 1.94
C SER A 6 -17.43 -26.07 0.99
N THR A 7 -18.05 -27.17 1.48
CA THR A 7 -18.98 -27.98 0.69
C THR A 7 -20.31 -27.23 0.45
N LEU A 8 -20.75 -26.44 1.43
CA LEU A 8 -21.96 -25.62 1.30
C LEU A 8 -21.76 -24.50 0.26
N LEU A 9 -20.59 -23.84 0.28
CA LEU A 9 -20.26 -22.81 -0.69
C LEU A 9 -20.11 -23.37 -2.11
N ALA A 10 -19.48 -24.53 -2.26
CA ALA A 10 -19.36 -25.23 -3.54
C ALA A 10 -20.73 -25.73 -4.07
N VAL A 11 -21.62 -26.16 -3.19
CA VAL A 11 -23.00 -26.58 -3.56
C VAL A 11 -23.84 -25.38 -3.96
N MET A 12 -23.69 -24.20 -3.30
CA MET A 12 -24.38 -22.98 -3.73
C MET A 12 -23.90 -22.50 -5.10
N LEU A 13 -22.60 -22.53 -5.39
CA LEU A 13 -22.08 -22.21 -6.74
C LEU A 13 -22.62 -23.17 -7.81
N ALA A 14 -22.75 -24.48 -7.49
CA ALA A 14 -23.27 -25.49 -8.44
C ALA A 14 -24.76 -25.34 -8.69
N VAL A 15 -25.55 -24.92 -7.71
CA VAL A 15 -27.00 -24.75 -7.84
C VAL A 15 -27.35 -23.53 -8.67
N THR A 16 -26.58 -22.45 -8.61
CA THR A 16 -26.81 -21.26 -9.44
C THR A 16 -26.50 -21.46 -10.92
N MET A 17 -25.67 -22.47 -11.27
CA MET A 17 -25.38 -22.79 -12.67
C MET A 17 -26.39 -23.75 -13.32
N LEU A 18 -27.26 -24.42 -12.54
CA LEU A 18 -28.13 -25.48 -13.06
C LEU A 18 -29.61 -25.10 -13.21
N THR A 19 -30.04 -23.95 -12.72
CA THR A 19 -31.45 -23.58 -12.84
C THR A 19 -31.58 -22.27 -13.63
N GLY A 20 -31.89 -22.41 -14.92
CA GLY A 20 -32.44 -21.31 -15.73
C GLY A 20 -33.85 -20.87 -15.27
N MET A 21 -34.11 -20.82 -13.98
CA MET A 21 -35.31 -20.26 -13.42
C MET A 21 -35.09 -18.77 -13.15
N ALA A 22 -35.86 -17.95 -13.84
CA ALA A 22 -35.96 -16.54 -13.49
C ALA A 22 -36.38 -16.44 -12.02
N ILE A 23 -35.44 -16.08 -11.16
CA ILE A 23 -35.71 -15.63 -9.81
C ILE A 23 -36.51 -14.34 -9.95
N PRO A 24 -37.68 -14.21 -9.34
CA PRO A 24 -38.41 -12.93 -9.38
C PRO A 24 -37.47 -11.86 -8.84
N ALA A 25 -37.45 -10.72 -9.53
CA ALA A 25 -36.60 -9.56 -9.22
C ALA A 25 -37.03 -8.89 -7.90
N GLN A 26 -36.92 -9.60 -6.81
CA GLN A 26 -36.89 -9.05 -5.48
C GLN A 26 -35.41 -9.00 -5.14
N ALA A 27 -34.90 -7.79 -5.12
CA ALA A 27 -33.49 -7.42 -4.89
C ALA A 27 -32.66 -8.58 -4.37
N ALA A 28 -31.81 -9.16 -5.21
CA ALA A 28 -30.75 -10.03 -4.73
C ALA A 28 -29.89 -9.15 -3.83
N GLU A 29 -30.19 -9.19 -2.55
CA GLU A 29 -29.35 -8.59 -1.54
C GLU A 29 -28.03 -9.32 -1.65
N ASN A 30 -26.96 -8.59 -2.00
CA ASN A 30 -25.62 -9.11 -2.07
C ASN A 30 -25.14 -9.38 -0.63
N ASP A 31 -25.82 -10.27 0.09
CA ASP A 31 -25.43 -10.70 1.43
C ASP A 31 -24.41 -11.84 1.38
N ILE A 32 -23.84 -12.22 2.51
CA ILE A 32 -22.79 -13.24 2.60
C ILE A 32 -23.30 -14.63 2.18
N PHE A 33 -24.60 -14.89 2.25
CA PHE A 33 -25.22 -16.15 1.86
C PHE A 33 -25.68 -16.17 0.40
N ASN A 34 -25.83 -14.99 -0.20
CA ASN A 34 -26.19 -14.80 -1.60
C ASN A 34 -25.35 -13.67 -2.21
N PRO A 35 -24.02 -13.86 -2.30
CA PRO A 35 -23.13 -12.83 -2.82
C PRO A 35 -23.34 -12.62 -4.32
N GLY A 36 -23.20 -11.36 -4.75
CA GLY A 36 -23.16 -11.02 -6.16
C GLY A 36 -21.95 -11.61 -6.87
N VAL A 37 -21.90 -11.49 -8.19
CA VAL A 37 -20.71 -11.86 -8.97
C VAL A 37 -20.02 -10.61 -9.45
N LEU A 38 -18.72 -10.54 -9.27
CA LEU A 38 -17.86 -9.46 -9.76
C LEU A 38 -16.86 -10.04 -10.76
N GLU A 39 -16.86 -9.49 -11.95
CA GLU A 39 -15.93 -9.91 -13.01
C GLU A 39 -14.77 -8.93 -13.14
N LEU A 40 -13.65 -9.40 -13.70
CA LEU A 40 -12.51 -8.54 -14.01
C LEU A 40 -12.91 -7.48 -15.04
N ASP A 41 -12.43 -6.25 -14.85
CA ASP A 41 -12.82 -5.05 -15.61
C ASP A 41 -14.32 -4.77 -15.54
N GLY A 42 -15.03 -5.44 -14.64
CA GLY A 42 -16.45 -5.26 -14.36
C GLY A 42 -16.69 -4.25 -13.24
N SER A 43 -17.97 -3.90 -13.09
CA SER A 43 -18.44 -3.03 -12.02
C SER A 43 -19.71 -3.61 -11.40
N ALA A 44 -19.79 -3.62 -10.08
CA ALA A 44 -20.97 -4.02 -9.34
C ALA A 44 -21.49 -2.87 -8.49
N ALA A 45 -22.83 -2.68 -8.50
CA ALA A 45 -23.46 -1.69 -7.66
C ALA A 45 -23.49 -2.17 -6.20
N VAL A 46 -23.04 -1.34 -5.29
CA VAL A 46 -23.09 -1.53 -3.84
C VAL A 46 -24.06 -0.51 -3.28
N THR A 47 -25.16 -0.96 -2.66
CA THR A 47 -26.14 -0.06 -2.07
C THR A 47 -26.16 -0.21 -0.55
N PHE A 48 -25.92 0.90 0.13
CA PHE A 48 -25.99 0.99 1.59
C PHE A 48 -27.31 1.66 2.01
N SER A 49 -27.89 1.18 3.10
CA SER A 49 -29.08 1.72 3.71
C SER A 49 -29.05 1.48 5.22
N GLN A 50 -30.01 2.03 5.97
CA GLN A 50 -30.13 1.79 7.42
C GLN A 50 -30.22 0.31 7.81
N THR A 51 -30.68 -0.55 6.90
CA THR A 51 -30.83 -2.00 7.14
C THR A 51 -29.76 -2.83 6.46
N MET A 52 -28.93 -2.23 5.60
CA MET A 52 -27.90 -2.91 4.84
C MET A 52 -26.62 -2.05 4.80
N ASN A 53 -25.67 -2.39 5.65
CA ASN A 53 -24.40 -1.71 5.78
C ASN A 53 -23.23 -2.52 5.19
N ALA A 54 -23.49 -3.67 4.58
CA ALA A 54 -22.50 -4.52 3.95
C ALA A 54 -23.02 -5.12 2.64
N ALA A 55 -22.14 -5.36 1.69
CA ALA A 55 -22.42 -6.09 0.47
C ALA A 55 -21.24 -7.02 0.14
N TYR A 56 -21.54 -8.19 -0.45
CA TYR A 56 -20.57 -9.23 -0.73
C TYR A 56 -20.62 -9.67 -2.19
N PHE A 57 -19.46 -9.93 -2.76
CA PHE A 57 -19.32 -10.36 -4.14
C PHE A 57 -18.31 -11.50 -4.23
N ILE A 58 -18.56 -12.44 -5.16
CA ILE A 58 -17.59 -13.46 -5.52
C ILE A 58 -16.77 -12.95 -6.68
N PHE A 59 -15.45 -13.05 -6.55
CA PHE A 59 -14.49 -12.81 -7.62
C PHE A 59 -13.64 -14.07 -7.80
N THR A 60 -13.52 -14.56 -9.05
CA THR A 60 -12.69 -15.72 -9.38
C THR A 60 -11.72 -15.34 -10.49
N PRO A 61 -10.43 -15.10 -10.16
CA PRO A 61 -9.45 -14.71 -11.16
C PRO A 61 -9.16 -15.85 -12.15
N ALA A 62 -9.09 -15.55 -13.42
CA ALA A 62 -8.73 -16.52 -14.46
C ALA A 62 -7.22 -16.85 -14.44
N THR A 63 -6.37 -15.96 -13.97
CA THR A 63 -4.92 -16.10 -13.88
C THR A 63 -4.45 -15.69 -12.49
N LYS A 64 -3.32 -16.28 -12.03
CA LYS A 64 -2.67 -15.79 -10.81
C LYS A 64 -2.10 -14.39 -11.07
N GLY A 65 -2.40 -13.44 -10.20
CA GLY A 65 -1.93 -12.07 -10.33
C GLY A 65 -2.36 -11.17 -9.19
N MET A 66 -1.93 -9.93 -9.21
CA MET A 66 -2.38 -8.92 -8.27
C MET A 66 -3.62 -8.21 -8.84
N TYR A 67 -4.67 -8.20 -8.05
CA TYR A 67 -5.96 -7.59 -8.38
C TYR A 67 -6.29 -6.48 -7.40
N GLU A 68 -6.90 -5.44 -7.91
CA GLU A 68 -7.35 -4.27 -7.13
C GLU A 68 -8.87 -4.19 -7.16
N PHE A 69 -9.46 -4.01 -6.00
CA PHE A 69 -10.88 -3.71 -5.83
C PHE A 69 -11.01 -2.27 -5.35
N LYS A 70 -11.76 -1.47 -6.09
CA LYS A 70 -11.81 -0.03 -5.90
C LYS A 70 -13.21 0.53 -6.01
N ILE A 71 -13.51 1.43 -5.10
CA ILE A 71 -14.66 2.33 -5.18
C ILE A 71 -14.11 3.76 -5.32
N GLN A 72 -14.68 4.52 -6.27
CA GLN A 72 -14.32 5.92 -6.45
C GLN A 72 -15.60 6.74 -6.65
N ASP A 73 -15.94 7.54 -5.65
CA ASP A 73 -17.11 8.41 -5.65
C ASP A 73 -16.90 9.57 -4.66
N LYS A 74 -17.43 10.74 -4.97
CA LYS A 74 -17.37 11.90 -4.07
C LYS A 74 -18.20 11.70 -2.79
N LYS A 75 -19.13 10.78 -2.79
CA LYS A 75 -19.98 10.42 -1.64
C LYS A 75 -19.26 9.57 -0.59
N LEU A 76 -18.05 9.07 -0.89
CA LEU A 76 -17.26 8.23 0.03
C LEU A 76 -16.91 8.94 1.33
N ARG A 77 -16.76 10.27 1.28
CA ARG A 77 -16.38 11.06 2.45
C ARG A 77 -17.34 10.89 3.64
N ASP A 78 -18.60 10.63 3.35
CA ASP A 78 -19.66 10.52 4.37
C ASP A 78 -19.88 9.04 4.79
N LEU A 79 -19.41 8.07 3.99
CA LEU A 79 -19.64 6.64 4.20
C LEU A 79 -18.43 5.88 4.70
N MET A 80 -17.21 6.36 4.43
CA MET A 80 -15.94 5.71 4.76
C MET A 80 -15.97 4.18 4.53
N PRO A 81 -16.28 3.71 3.32
CA PRO A 81 -16.44 2.28 3.09
C PRO A 81 -15.10 1.58 3.20
N ASN A 82 -15.12 0.40 3.81
CA ASN A 82 -14.00 -0.50 3.89
C ASN A 82 -14.21 -1.68 2.92
N ILE A 83 -13.14 -2.13 2.26
CA ILE A 83 -13.17 -3.28 1.34
C ILE A 83 -12.27 -4.36 1.93
N LEU A 84 -12.81 -5.57 2.13
CA LEU A 84 -12.08 -6.74 2.60
C LEU A 84 -12.10 -7.84 1.54
N ILE A 85 -10.98 -8.52 1.40
CA ILE A 85 -10.84 -9.71 0.58
C ILE A 85 -10.77 -10.92 1.51
N TYR A 86 -11.65 -11.89 1.32
CA TYR A 86 -11.66 -13.14 2.07
C TYR A 86 -11.33 -14.32 1.16
N ASP A 87 -10.62 -15.30 1.72
CA ASP A 87 -10.47 -16.60 1.08
C ASP A 87 -11.76 -17.45 1.18
N ASN A 88 -11.76 -18.61 0.58
CA ASN A 88 -12.88 -19.56 0.60
C ASN A 88 -13.15 -20.19 1.99
N TYR A 89 -12.33 -19.86 3.00
CA TYR A 89 -12.53 -20.23 4.40
C TYR A 89 -12.97 -19.06 5.26
N LEU A 90 -13.23 -17.90 4.66
CA LEU A 90 -13.57 -16.65 5.32
C LEU A 90 -12.42 -16.08 6.20
N ASN A 91 -11.18 -16.43 5.90
CA ASN A 91 -10.06 -15.70 6.49
C ASN A 91 -9.82 -14.43 5.66
N VAL A 92 -9.50 -13.33 6.35
CA VAL A 92 -9.12 -12.08 5.70
C VAL A 92 -7.78 -12.30 4.99
N VAL A 93 -7.75 -12.04 3.68
CA VAL A 93 -6.55 -12.05 2.84
C VAL A 93 -5.92 -10.67 2.86
N GLU A 94 -6.75 -9.62 2.71
CA GLU A 94 -6.32 -8.23 2.70
C GLU A 94 -7.51 -7.33 3.03
N GLU A 95 -7.22 -6.14 3.55
CA GLU A 95 -8.19 -5.13 3.94
C GLU A 95 -7.74 -3.76 3.44
N SER A 96 -8.68 -2.91 2.99
CA SER A 96 -8.34 -1.53 2.63
C SER A 96 -7.92 -0.77 3.88
N ASP A 97 -6.81 -0.06 3.80
CA ASP A 97 -6.45 0.93 4.81
C ASP A 97 -7.40 2.14 4.69
N ASP A 98 -7.79 2.73 5.81
CA ASP A 98 -8.58 3.98 5.86
C ASP A 98 -7.91 5.13 5.08
N MET A 99 -6.60 4.99 4.84
CA MET A 99 -5.78 5.91 4.05
C MET A 99 -5.57 5.42 2.60
N ALA A 100 -6.09 4.23 2.24
CA ALA A 100 -5.93 3.67 0.91
C ALA A 100 -6.75 4.46 -0.10
N GLY A 101 -6.05 5.17 -0.95
CA GLY A 101 -6.63 6.03 -1.96
C GLY A 101 -5.73 7.22 -2.25
N ASP A 102 -6.26 8.19 -2.96
CA ASP A 102 -5.54 9.41 -3.34
C ASP A 102 -5.41 10.45 -2.21
N GLY A 103 -5.83 10.09 -0.98
CA GLY A 103 -5.87 10.98 0.18
C GLY A 103 -6.96 12.07 0.10
N SER A 104 -7.82 12.03 -0.93
CA SER A 104 -8.90 13.01 -1.11
C SER A 104 -10.17 12.65 -0.33
N GLY A 105 -10.26 11.42 0.21
CA GLY A 105 -11.47 10.85 0.79
C GLY A 105 -12.57 10.56 -0.24
N THR A 106 -12.18 10.44 -1.53
CA THR A 106 -13.12 10.14 -2.63
C THR A 106 -12.85 8.78 -3.29
N ALA A 107 -11.90 8.01 -2.78
CA ALA A 107 -11.59 6.66 -3.23
C ALA A 107 -11.21 5.78 -2.05
N THR A 108 -11.64 4.52 -2.08
CA THR A 108 -11.10 3.43 -1.26
C THR A 108 -10.68 2.29 -2.17
N ALA A 109 -9.59 1.61 -1.86
CA ALA A 109 -9.09 0.52 -2.67
C ALA A 109 -8.29 -0.49 -1.82
N VAL A 110 -8.32 -1.75 -2.25
CA VAL A 110 -7.50 -2.83 -1.70
C VAL A 110 -6.92 -3.65 -2.84
N ALA A 111 -5.70 -4.14 -2.71
CA ALA A 111 -5.11 -5.01 -3.73
C ALA A 111 -4.39 -6.20 -3.08
N ALA A 112 -4.60 -7.39 -3.64
CA ALA A 112 -3.97 -8.61 -3.18
C ALA A 112 -3.54 -9.51 -4.35
N THR A 113 -2.54 -10.37 -4.10
CA THR A 113 -2.18 -11.44 -5.03
C THR A 113 -3.14 -12.61 -4.85
N LEU A 114 -3.91 -12.91 -5.88
CA LEU A 114 -4.91 -13.96 -5.87
C LEU A 114 -4.52 -15.11 -6.82
N ASP A 115 -4.87 -16.33 -6.44
CA ASP A 115 -4.56 -17.54 -7.21
C ASP A 115 -5.65 -17.83 -8.26
N ALA A 116 -5.22 -18.32 -9.44
CA ALA A 116 -6.11 -18.65 -10.55
C ALA A 116 -7.16 -19.70 -10.16
N GLY A 117 -8.41 -19.48 -10.54
CA GLY A 117 -9.51 -20.41 -10.36
C GLY A 117 -9.98 -20.56 -8.89
N VAL A 118 -9.42 -19.79 -7.96
CA VAL A 118 -9.87 -19.76 -6.57
C VAL A 118 -10.93 -18.67 -6.41
N ALA A 119 -12.06 -19.00 -5.79
CA ALA A 119 -13.10 -18.04 -5.50
C ALA A 119 -12.75 -17.26 -4.21
N TYR A 120 -12.77 -15.93 -4.29
CA TYR A 120 -12.60 -15.01 -3.18
C TYR A 120 -13.90 -14.25 -2.94
N ILE A 121 -14.15 -13.88 -1.69
CA ILE A 121 -15.29 -13.03 -1.33
C ILE A 121 -14.77 -11.62 -1.11
N ILE A 122 -15.36 -10.67 -1.82
CA ILE A 122 -15.07 -9.25 -1.68
C ILE A 122 -16.20 -8.64 -0.87
N GLY A 123 -15.94 -8.30 0.38
CA GLY A 123 -16.87 -7.62 1.27
C GLY A 123 -16.66 -6.13 1.22
N VAL A 124 -17.75 -5.37 1.09
CA VAL A 124 -17.73 -3.91 1.19
C VAL A 124 -18.63 -3.50 2.33
N TYR A 125 -18.09 -2.72 3.25
CA TYR A 125 -18.75 -2.29 4.47
C TYR A 125 -18.83 -0.78 4.52
N ALA A 126 -19.95 -0.22 4.95
CA ALA A 126 -20.04 1.19 5.32
C ALA A 126 -19.68 1.32 6.80
N ASP A 127 -18.67 2.11 7.11
CA ASP A 127 -18.30 2.48 8.48
C ASP A 127 -18.85 3.88 8.78
N THR A 128 -20.17 3.97 8.90
CA THR A 128 -20.81 5.24 9.27
C THR A 128 -21.09 5.23 10.78
N TYR A 129 -20.63 6.26 11.46
CA TYR A 129 -20.97 6.50 12.86
C TYR A 129 -22.40 7.06 13.01
N ASP A 130 -23.01 7.54 11.93
CA ASP A 130 -24.35 8.14 11.94
C ASP A 130 -25.28 7.42 10.97
N THR A 131 -26.23 6.65 11.51
CA THR A 131 -27.23 5.94 10.70
C THR A 131 -28.24 6.90 10.04
N GLU A 132 -28.30 8.18 10.43
CA GLU A 132 -29.13 9.18 9.77
C GLU A 132 -28.62 9.49 8.35
N ASP A 133 -27.31 9.35 8.11
CA ASP A 133 -26.71 9.52 6.78
C ASP A 133 -27.20 8.47 5.77
N LEU A 134 -27.66 7.32 6.24
CA LEU A 134 -28.23 6.24 5.43
C LEU A 134 -29.77 6.29 5.32
N ALA A 135 -30.41 7.37 5.75
CA ALA A 135 -31.87 7.55 5.62
C ALA A 135 -32.33 7.46 4.15
N ARG A 136 -31.44 7.72 3.21
CA ARG A 136 -31.62 7.46 1.78
C ARG A 136 -30.57 6.46 1.31
N PRO A 137 -30.98 5.40 0.56
CA PRO A 137 -30.01 4.45 0.02
C PRO A 137 -28.95 5.15 -0.84
N ILE A 138 -27.68 4.84 -0.59
CA ILE A 138 -26.54 5.37 -1.36
C ILE A 138 -25.98 4.21 -2.16
N THR A 139 -25.91 4.38 -3.47
CA THR A 139 -25.32 3.38 -4.37
C THR A 139 -23.96 3.85 -4.86
N LEU A 140 -22.97 2.99 -4.71
CA LEU A 140 -21.60 3.15 -5.18
C LEU A 140 -21.28 2.04 -6.19
N ASN A 141 -20.19 2.19 -6.96
CA ASN A 141 -19.72 1.19 -7.89
C ASN A 141 -18.40 0.59 -7.41
N LEU A 142 -18.40 -0.71 -7.10
CA LEU A 142 -17.20 -1.49 -6.85
C LEU A 142 -16.65 -2.00 -8.19
N ASN A 143 -15.39 -1.74 -8.46
CA ASN A 143 -14.69 -2.16 -9.67
C ASN A 143 -13.61 -3.17 -9.34
N ALA A 144 -13.45 -4.21 -10.17
CA ALA A 144 -12.35 -5.16 -10.11
C ALA A 144 -11.39 -4.94 -11.28
N LEU A 145 -10.13 -4.71 -10.98
CA LEU A 145 -9.10 -4.34 -11.94
C LEU A 145 -7.84 -5.19 -11.76
N VAL A 146 -7.02 -5.34 -12.79
CA VAL A 146 -5.64 -5.77 -12.61
C VAL A 146 -4.87 -4.61 -11.95
N HIS A 147 -4.27 -4.89 -10.80
CA HIS A 147 -3.55 -3.87 -10.05
C HIS A 147 -2.30 -3.41 -10.81
N LYS A 148 -2.14 -2.10 -10.92
CA LYS A 148 -0.93 -1.45 -11.45
C LYS A 148 -0.35 -0.59 -10.34
N HIS A 149 0.92 -0.85 -10.00
CA HIS A 149 1.60 -0.10 -8.95
C HIS A 149 1.76 1.38 -9.32
N ASP A 150 1.19 2.25 -8.49
CA ASP A 150 1.50 3.68 -8.47
C ASP A 150 2.57 3.93 -7.40
N ILE A 151 3.83 3.90 -7.83
CA ILE A 151 4.97 4.00 -6.91
C ILE A 151 5.23 5.44 -6.53
N LYS A 152 5.02 5.76 -5.27
CA LYS A 152 5.45 7.01 -4.63
C LYS A 152 6.81 6.84 -3.97
N ALA A 153 7.58 7.91 -3.93
CA ALA A 153 8.87 7.94 -3.26
C ALA A 153 8.87 9.03 -2.19
N GLU A 154 9.26 8.67 -1.00
CA GLU A 154 9.44 9.61 0.11
C GLU A 154 10.89 9.54 0.59
N ASN A 155 11.51 10.70 0.80
CA ASN A 155 12.88 10.79 1.22
C ASN A 155 13.02 11.84 2.33
N CYS A 156 13.63 11.43 3.43
CA CYS A 156 14.04 12.30 4.52
C CYS A 156 15.56 12.20 4.68
N LYS A 157 16.25 13.34 4.70
CA LYS A 157 17.70 13.34 4.89
C LYS A 157 18.07 13.18 6.36
N ALA A 158 19.06 12.34 6.64
CA ALA A 158 19.63 12.25 7.96
C ALA A 158 20.22 13.58 8.43
N THR A 159 20.05 13.89 9.70
CA THR A 159 20.66 15.01 10.41
C THR A 159 21.53 14.50 11.55
N LYS A 160 22.08 15.40 12.36
CA LYS A 160 22.86 15.02 13.55
C LYS A 160 22.04 14.27 14.60
N THR A 161 20.72 14.46 14.62
CA THR A 161 19.83 13.97 15.67
C THR A 161 18.66 13.16 15.17
N VAL A 162 18.44 13.12 13.85
CA VAL A 162 17.29 12.45 13.23
C VAL A 162 17.80 11.50 12.14
N MET A 163 17.32 10.29 12.15
CA MET A 163 17.55 9.31 11.08
C MET A 163 16.95 9.81 9.77
N GLY A 164 17.65 9.58 8.67
CA GLY A 164 17.11 9.76 7.33
C GLY A 164 16.52 8.44 6.81
N TYR A 165 15.65 8.53 5.84
CA TYR A 165 15.12 7.36 5.15
C TYR A 165 14.84 7.65 3.67
N SER A 166 14.81 6.59 2.90
CA SER A 166 14.31 6.60 1.52
C SER A 166 13.40 5.40 1.36
N ILE A 167 12.15 5.62 1.04
CA ILE A 167 11.15 4.59 0.83
C ILE A 167 10.45 4.80 -0.50
N LYS A 168 10.14 3.73 -1.18
CA LYS A 168 9.24 3.70 -2.32
C LYS A 168 8.11 2.73 -2.01
N TYR A 169 6.90 3.15 -2.19
CA TYR A 169 5.73 2.37 -1.84
C TYR A 169 4.60 2.58 -2.85
N CYS A 170 3.74 1.59 -2.96
CA CYS A 170 2.46 1.70 -3.64
C CYS A 170 1.39 2.09 -2.63
N THR A 171 0.58 3.09 -2.94
CA THR A 171 -0.46 3.58 -2.03
C THR A 171 -1.63 2.62 -1.84
N THR A 172 -1.78 1.61 -2.70
CA THR A 172 -2.93 0.70 -2.67
C THR A 172 -2.58 -0.66 -2.06
N CYS A 173 -1.39 -1.20 -2.34
CA CYS A 173 -1.04 -2.57 -1.93
C CYS A 173 0.09 -2.62 -0.90
N ALA A 174 0.46 -1.49 -0.33
CA ALA A 174 1.56 -1.35 0.63
C ALA A 174 2.86 -2.07 0.19
N LEU A 175 3.01 -2.36 -1.12
CA LEU A 175 4.24 -2.92 -1.64
C LEU A 175 5.35 -1.92 -1.40
N ASP A 176 6.18 -2.21 -0.41
CA ASP A 176 7.46 -1.57 -0.24
C ASP A 176 8.39 -2.10 -1.33
N ASP A 177 8.91 -1.22 -2.19
CA ASP A 177 10.08 -1.57 -2.98
C ASP A 177 11.18 -1.91 -1.95
N GLU A 178 11.71 -3.13 -1.96
CA GLU A 178 12.60 -3.75 -0.95
C GLU A 178 13.85 -2.93 -0.56
N LYS A 179 13.91 -1.70 -0.98
CA LYS A 179 14.98 -0.73 -0.68
C LYS A 179 14.53 0.34 0.31
N PHE A 180 14.01 -0.10 1.44
CA PHE A 180 13.95 0.77 2.60
C PHE A 180 15.37 1.01 3.11
N VAL A 181 15.92 2.17 2.83
CA VAL A 181 17.26 2.56 3.31
C VAL A 181 17.10 3.50 4.48
N ILE A 182 17.48 3.05 5.67
CA ILE A 182 17.57 3.89 6.86
C ILE A 182 18.99 4.45 6.94
N TYR A 183 19.09 5.77 7.01
CA TYR A 183 20.36 6.46 7.23
C TYR A 183 20.50 6.83 8.70
N ALA A 184 21.56 6.36 9.32
CA ALA A 184 21.83 6.68 10.71
C ALA A 184 22.10 8.18 10.91
N PRO A 185 21.66 8.78 12.02
CA PRO A 185 22.08 10.13 12.39
C PRO A 185 23.59 10.17 12.62
N TYR A 186 24.23 11.22 12.16
CA TYR A 186 25.68 11.36 12.36
C TYR A 186 25.97 12.31 13.52
N LYS A 187 26.95 11.94 14.34
CA LYS A 187 27.41 12.73 15.49
C LYS A 187 28.70 13.48 15.22
N THR A 188 29.65 12.81 14.65
CA THR A 188 31.03 13.28 14.55
C THR A 188 31.65 12.95 13.20
N VAL A 189 32.39 13.91 12.67
CA VAL A 189 33.23 13.72 11.48
C VAL A 189 34.71 13.79 11.89
N LYS A 190 35.47 12.77 11.51
CA LYS A 190 36.91 12.72 11.73
C LYS A 190 37.65 12.76 10.40
N LEU A 191 38.68 13.58 10.34
CA LEU A 191 39.66 13.57 9.25
C LEU A 191 40.86 12.73 9.65
N SER A 192 41.38 11.94 8.72
CA SER A 192 42.62 11.15 8.95
C SER A 192 43.81 12.04 9.24
N LYS A 193 43.80 13.26 8.68
CA LYS A 193 44.85 14.27 8.90
C LYS A 193 44.27 15.67 8.64
N THR A 194 44.56 16.61 9.53
CA THR A 194 44.02 17.99 9.47
C THR A 194 45.03 19.03 8.93
N SER A 195 46.33 18.64 8.85
CA SER A 195 47.39 19.48 8.33
C SER A 195 48.37 18.66 7.50
N TYR A 196 48.91 19.28 6.46
CA TYR A 196 49.90 18.68 5.56
C TYR A 196 51.02 19.65 5.32
N THR A 197 52.24 19.13 5.23
CA THR A 197 53.38 19.91 4.75
C THR A 197 53.26 20.09 3.24
N TYR A 198 53.58 21.30 2.77
CA TYR A 198 53.57 21.61 1.33
C TYR A 198 54.68 20.80 0.62
N ASP A 199 54.31 20.07 -0.41
CA ASP A 199 55.24 19.29 -1.26
C ASP A 199 54.86 19.38 -2.75
N GLY A 200 53.99 20.35 -3.10
CA GLY A 200 53.53 20.56 -4.46
C GLY A 200 52.53 19.50 -4.97
N LYS A 201 52.08 18.55 -4.13
CA LYS A 201 51.12 17.50 -4.49
C LYS A 201 49.76 17.78 -3.87
N GLU A 202 48.73 17.29 -4.54
CA GLU A 202 47.33 17.37 -4.05
C GLU A 202 47.15 16.57 -2.75
N LYS A 203 46.40 17.09 -1.81
CA LYS A 203 46.12 16.47 -0.51
C LYS A 203 44.62 16.18 -0.35
N GLN A 204 44.31 14.93 -0.08
CA GLN A 204 42.94 14.47 0.18
C GLN A 204 42.94 13.63 1.47
N PRO A 205 42.54 14.19 2.61
CA PRO A 205 42.42 13.43 3.85
C PRO A 205 41.30 12.40 3.75
N GLY A 206 41.50 11.23 4.38
CA GLY A 206 40.42 10.31 4.63
C GLY A 206 39.40 10.92 5.57
N VAL A 207 38.11 10.65 5.33
CA VAL A 207 37.00 11.12 6.15
C VAL A 207 36.25 9.90 6.73
N THR A 208 36.01 9.93 8.04
CA THR A 208 35.20 8.95 8.75
C THR A 208 34.06 9.70 9.43
N VAL A 209 32.83 9.29 9.13
CA VAL A 209 31.61 9.80 9.78
C VAL A 209 31.20 8.76 10.82
N LEU A 210 30.92 9.21 12.03
CA LEU A 210 30.53 8.36 13.15
C LEU A 210 29.09 8.68 13.57
N ASP A 211 28.34 7.64 13.91
CA ASP A 211 27.00 7.73 14.50
C ASP A 211 27.04 8.16 15.99
N GLU A 212 25.89 8.10 16.66
CA GLU A 212 25.75 8.46 18.07
C GLU A 212 26.55 7.54 19.01
N ASP A 213 26.70 6.28 18.63
CA ASP A 213 27.46 5.27 19.37
C ASP A 213 28.96 5.33 19.09
N GLY A 214 29.37 6.20 18.19
CA GLY A 214 30.77 6.31 17.76
C GLY A 214 31.20 5.24 16.76
N LYS A 215 30.26 4.52 16.13
CA LYS A 215 30.52 3.55 15.07
C LYS A 215 30.62 4.26 13.72
N PRO A 216 31.47 3.76 12.79
CA PRO A 216 31.53 4.32 11.45
C PRO A 216 30.24 4.09 10.66
N ILE A 217 29.69 5.16 10.11
CA ILE A 217 28.59 5.09 9.15
C ILE A 217 29.11 4.56 7.82
N ALA A 218 28.33 3.70 7.16
CA ALA A 218 28.71 3.08 5.91
C ALA A 218 29.01 4.13 4.82
N ARG A 219 30.04 3.89 4.01
CA ARG A 219 30.47 4.85 2.97
C ARG A 219 29.42 5.08 1.89
N GLY A 220 28.47 4.17 1.73
CA GLY A 220 27.33 4.29 0.82
C GLY A 220 26.27 5.30 1.23
N GLU A 221 26.25 5.75 2.49
CA GLU A 221 25.23 6.66 3.04
C GLU A 221 25.54 8.15 2.83
N TYR A 222 26.75 8.47 2.36
CA TYR A 222 27.17 9.84 2.11
C TYR A 222 28.18 9.95 0.98
N ASP A 223 28.22 11.11 0.34
CA ASP A 223 29.20 11.47 -0.67
C ASP A 223 30.21 12.47 -0.11
N LEU A 224 31.47 12.34 -0.52
CA LEU A 224 32.52 13.30 -0.21
C LEU A 224 32.83 14.17 -1.42
N VAL A 225 32.77 15.48 -1.23
CA VAL A 225 33.17 16.44 -2.24
C VAL A 225 34.43 17.13 -1.77
N TYR A 226 35.54 16.79 -2.40
CA TYR A 226 36.81 17.45 -2.20
C TYR A 226 36.92 18.72 -3.04
N PRO A 227 37.70 19.74 -2.58
CA PRO A 227 37.98 20.92 -3.39
C PRO A 227 38.77 20.52 -4.66
N LYS A 228 38.49 21.20 -5.77
CA LYS A 228 39.06 20.89 -7.09
C LYS A 228 40.58 20.94 -7.17
N SER A 229 41.24 21.57 -6.21
CA SER A 229 42.69 21.65 -6.17
C SER A 229 43.17 22.03 -4.77
N ALA A 230 43.48 21.02 -3.95
CA ALA A 230 44.09 21.20 -2.62
C ALA A 230 45.62 21.07 -2.70
N LYS A 231 46.26 21.75 -3.64
CA LYS A 231 47.67 21.67 -3.95
C LYS A 231 48.50 22.77 -3.31
N ASN A 232 47.96 23.99 -3.26
CA ASN A 232 48.68 25.17 -2.75
C ASN A 232 48.52 25.29 -1.23
N VAL A 233 49.34 26.14 -0.62
CA VAL A 233 49.18 26.48 0.80
C VAL A 233 47.86 27.21 0.99
N GLY A 234 47.06 26.74 1.91
CA GLY A 234 45.74 27.30 2.16
C GLY A 234 44.87 26.43 3.06
N LYS A 235 43.67 26.93 3.34
CA LYS A 235 42.62 26.23 4.10
C LYS A 235 41.60 25.63 3.11
N TYR A 236 41.38 24.34 3.20
CA TYR A 236 40.50 23.62 2.29
C TYR A 236 39.37 22.93 3.08
N THR A 237 38.18 22.88 2.49
CA THR A 237 37.03 22.25 3.10
C THR A 237 36.63 21.00 2.31
N VAL A 238 36.47 19.87 2.99
CA VAL A 238 35.81 18.70 2.44
C VAL A 238 34.34 18.76 2.82
N THR A 239 33.45 18.64 1.85
CA THR A 239 32.01 18.67 2.08
C THR A 239 31.47 17.24 2.10
N ILE A 240 30.62 16.94 3.08
CA ILE A 240 29.90 15.68 3.19
C ILE A 240 28.46 15.94 2.80
N LYS A 241 27.94 15.15 1.86
CA LYS A 241 26.52 15.19 1.46
C LYS A 241 25.90 13.87 1.86
N PHE A 242 24.98 13.89 2.83
CA PHE A 242 24.18 12.72 3.19
C PHE A 242 23.11 12.47 2.13
N LYS A 243 22.82 11.19 1.90
CA LYS A 243 21.76 10.75 0.97
C LYS A 243 20.40 10.87 1.59
#